data_19ccfe5b502f87bbbff9644412e9b3bc
#
_entry.id   19ccfe5b502f87bbbff9644412e9b3bc
#
_cell.length_a   1.000
_cell.length_b   1.000
_cell.length_c   1.000
_cell.angle_alpha   90.00
_cell.angle_beta   90.00
_cell.angle_gamma   90.00
#
_symmetry.space_group_name_H-M   'P 1'
#
loop_
_entity.id
_entity.type
_entity.pdbx_description
1 polymer ?
#
loop_
_entity_poly.entity_id
_entity_poly.type
_entity_poly.pdbx_seq_one_letter_code
_entity_poly.pdbx_strand_id
1 'polypeptide(L)'
;MANFETTETDIGFTHEDFEALLDKYDYHFSPGDIVPGTVFSIEPRGALIDIGAKTAAYLPIQEMSINRVEASDEVLQSDETREFFILTDENEDGQLTLSIRRIEYMRAWERVRQLQTEDATVRSDVFATNRGGALVRIEGLRGFIPGSHISTRKPKEDLVGEALPLKFLEVDEERNRLVLSHRRALVERKMNGLQVGEVVIGTVRGLKPYGAFIDIGGVSGLLHISEISHDHIDTPNTVLNVNDEIKVMIIDLDAERGRISLSTKQLEPEPGDMVKNPDIVFEKAEEMAERYRQQQQAKAEAEAAAAGGSSGDDAYTDSETAMAVAE
;
A
#
# COMPACT_ATOMS: atom_id res chain seq x y z
N MET A 1 -4.28 -90.80 -15.35
CA MET A 1 -3.55 -89.71 -14.69
C MET A 1 -3.63 -88.47 -15.59
N ALA A 2 -4.54 -87.55 -15.31
CA ALA A 2 -4.70 -86.37 -16.09
C ALA A 2 -3.93 -85.23 -15.38
N ASN A 3 -2.92 -84.71 -16.10
CA ASN A 3 -2.19 -83.51 -15.65
C ASN A 3 -3.09 -82.27 -15.81
N PHE A 4 -3.38 -81.65 -14.70
CA PHE A 4 -3.92 -80.28 -14.70
C PHE A 4 -2.74 -79.32 -14.81
N GLU A 5 -2.53 -78.73 -15.99
CA GLU A 5 -1.73 -77.54 -16.17
C GLU A 5 -2.51 -76.34 -15.61
N THR A 6 -2.04 -75.81 -14.52
CA THR A 6 -2.46 -74.49 -14.02
C THR A 6 -1.85 -73.45 -14.92
N THR A 7 -2.63 -72.86 -15.81
CA THR A 7 -2.29 -71.62 -16.48
C THR A 7 -2.33 -70.50 -15.45
N GLU A 8 -1.12 -70.09 -15.00
CA GLU A 8 -0.91 -68.77 -14.35
C GLU A 8 -1.29 -67.71 -15.38
N THR A 9 -2.43 -67.09 -15.19
CA THR A 9 -2.78 -65.83 -15.87
C THR A 9 -1.80 -64.74 -15.33
N ASP A 10 -0.79 -64.47 -16.14
CA ASP A 10 0.08 -63.31 -15.96
C ASP A 10 -0.80 -62.04 -16.04
N ILE A 11 -1.12 -61.47 -14.90
CA ILE A 11 -1.99 -60.29 -14.80
C ILE A 11 -1.18 -59.01 -15.05
N GLY A 12 0.02 -59.08 -15.61
CA GLY A 12 0.76 -57.88 -16.05
C GLY A 12 1.00 -56.81 -14.99
N PHE A 13 0.81 -57.15 -13.73
CA PHE A 13 0.91 -56.23 -12.59
C PHE A 13 1.99 -56.73 -11.65
N THR A 14 3.11 -56.01 -11.60
CA THR A 14 4.25 -56.41 -10.75
C THR A 14 4.07 -55.83 -9.33
N HIS A 15 4.78 -56.41 -8.36
CA HIS A 15 4.82 -55.93 -6.98
C HIS A 15 5.36 -54.48 -6.94
N GLU A 16 6.27 -54.13 -7.83
CA GLU A 16 6.84 -52.79 -8.00
C GLU A 16 5.78 -51.80 -8.52
N ASP A 17 4.90 -52.24 -9.46
CA ASP A 17 3.78 -51.42 -9.94
C ASP A 17 2.73 -51.17 -8.83
N PHE A 18 2.57 -52.15 -7.95
CA PHE A 18 1.67 -52.03 -6.81
C PHE A 18 2.24 -51.10 -5.73
N GLU A 19 3.53 -51.17 -5.42
CA GLU A 19 4.20 -50.24 -4.52
C GLU A 19 4.16 -48.80 -5.07
N ALA A 20 4.49 -48.63 -6.37
CA ALA A 20 4.40 -47.31 -7.01
C ALA A 20 3.00 -46.73 -7.04
N LEU A 21 1.96 -47.59 -7.14
CA LEU A 21 0.55 -47.16 -7.01
C LEU A 21 0.19 -46.82 -5.56
N LEU A 22 0.66 -47.59 -4.58
CA LEU A 22 0.44 -47.28 -3.16
C LEU A 22 1.09 -45.93 -2.79
N ASP A 23 2.32 -45.69 -3.17
CA ASP A 23 3.02 -44.42 -2.95
C ASP A 23 2.30 -43.26 -3.64
N LYS A 24 1.70 -43.49 -4.82
CA LYS A 24 0.92 -42.48 -5.54
C LYS A 24 -0.40 -42.15 -4.87
N TYR A 25 -0.97 -43.05 -4.09
CA TYR A 25 -2.25 -42.93 -3.39
C TYR A 25 -2.10 -42.84 -1.86
N ASP A 26 -0.85 -42.75 -1.35
CA ASP A 26 -0.61 -42.53 0.07
C ASP A 26 -0.74 -41.04 0.37
N TYR A 27 -2.00 -40.57 0.40
CA TYR A 27 -2.35 -39.19 0.76
C TYR A 27 -2.17 -39.01 2.26
N HIS A 28 -1.03 -38.47 2.65
CA HIS A 28 -0.83 -37.98 4.03
C HIS A 28 -1.42 -36.56 4.12
N PHE A 29 -2.59 -36.46 4.70
CA PHE A 29 -3.22 -35.19 5.01
C PHE A 29 -2.72 -34.70 6.38
N SER A 30 -2.04 -33.56 6.39
CA SER A 30 -1.55 -32.92 7.61
C SER A 30 -2.27 -31.60 7.87
N PRO A 31 -2.53 -31.25 9.15
CA PRO A 31 -3.03 -29.93 9.49
C PRO A 31 -2.11 -28.85 8.95
N GLY A 32 -2.67 -27.87 8.28
CA GLY A 32 -1.92 -26.81 7.63
C GLY A 32 -1.78 -26.96 6.11
N ASP A 33 -2.09 -28.12 5.56
CA ASP A 33 -2.04 -28.35 4.12
C ASP A 33 -3.25 -27.73 3.41
N ILE A 34 -3.02 -27.31 2.16
CA ILE A 34 -4.08 -26.87 1.24
C ILE A 34 -4.28 -27.98 0.21
N VAL A 35 -5.49 -28.51 0.15
CA VAL A 35 -5.84 -29.61 -0.73
C VAL A 35 -7.00 -29.24 -1.65
N PRO A 36 -6.99 -29.71 -2.90
CA PRO A 36 -8.16 -29.61 -3.75
C PRO A 36 -9.25 -30.58 -3.27
N GLY A 37 -10.49 -30.15 -3.29
CA GLY A 37 -11.62 -31.00 -2.93
C GLY A 37 -12.87 -30.64 -3.73
N THR A 38 -13.78 -31.59 -3.86
CA THR A 38 -15.07 -31.42 -4.54
C THR A 38 -16.21 -31.46 -3.53
N VAL A 39 -17.13 -30.52 -3.64
CA VAL A 39 -18.30 -30.43 -2.76
C VAL A 39 -19.23 -31.60 -3.07
N PHE A 40 -19.33 -32.57 -2.14
CA PHE A 40 -20.17 -33.75 -2.28
C PHE A 40 -21.61 -33.49 -1.85
N SER A 41 -21.79 -32.81 -0.72
CA SER A 41 -23.14 -32.52 -0.18
C SER A 41 -23.14 -31.24 0.64
N ILE A 42 -24.20 -30.46 0.52
CA ILE A 42 -24.39 -29.22 1.29
C ILE A 42 -25.45 -29.48 2.37
N GLU A 43 -25.07 -29.21 3.60
CA GLU A 43 -25.91 -29.33 4.78
C GLU A 43 -26.21 -27.96 5.40
N PRO A 44 -27.30 -27.81 6.21
CA PRO A 44 -27.63 -26.52 6.82
C PRO A 44 -26.55 -25.93 7.75
N ARG A 45 -25.65 -26.77 8.28
CA ARG A 45 -24.57 -26.36 9.21
C ARG A 45 -23.17 -26.51 8.65
N GLY A 46 -23.03 -26.97 7.40
CA GLY A 46 -21.73 -27.25 6.81
C GLY A 46 -21.86 -27.90 5.44
N ALA A 47 -20.74 -28.44 4.96
CA ALA A 47 -20.71 -29.22 3.73
C ALA A 47 -19.76 -30.42 3.89
N LEU A 48 -20.03 -31.48 3.16
CA LEU A 48 -19.16 -32.62 3.00
C LEU A 48 -18.35 -32.47 1.72
N ILE A 49 -17.04 -32.62 1.84
CA ILE A 49 -16.10 -32.39 0.77
C ILE A 49 -15.32 -33.67 0.51
N ASP A 50 -15.31 -34.10 -0.73
CA ASP A 50 -14.45 -35.20 -1.19
C ASP A 50 -13.04 -34.65 -1.53
N ILE A 51 -12.07 -35.02 -0.75
CA ILE A 51 -10.64 -34.68 -0.94
C ILE A 51 -9.81 -35.89 -1.37
N GLY A 52 -10.46 -37.03 -1.69
CA GLY A 52 -9.78 -38.28 -1.98
C GLY A 52 -9.33 -39.06 -0.74
N ALA A 53 -9.76 -38.66 0.46
CA ALA A 53 -9.51 -39.39 1.71
C ALA A 53 -10.48 -40.59 1.86
N LYS A 54 -10.25 -41.41 2.91
CA LYS A 54 -11.13 -42.57 3.22
C LYS A 54 -12.59 -42.17 3.53
N THR A 55 -12.74 -41.00 4.13
CA THR A 55 -14.04 -40.40 4.50
C THR A 55 -14.13 -38.98 3.95
N ALA A 56 -15.36 -38.55 3.61
CA ALA A 56 -15.58 -37.18 3.23
C ALA A 56 -15.24 -36.23 4.38
N ALA A 57 -14.47 -35.19 4.09
CA ALA A 57 -14.09 -34.18 5.06
C ALA A 57 -15.26 -33.22 5.34
N TYR A 58 -15.31 -32.62 6.53
CA TYR A 58 -16.37 -31.72 6.96
C TYR A 58 -15.92 -30.26 6.94
N LEU A 59 -16.70 -29.41 6.32
CA LEU A 59 -16.52 -27.97 6.30
C LEU A 59 -17.65 -27.30 7.09
N PRO A 60 -17.40 -26.81 8.33
CA PRO A 60 -18.41 -26.08 9.10
C PRO A 60 -18.78 -24.76 8.46
N ILE A 61 -20.04 -24.32 8.59
CA ILE A 61 -20.52 -23.03 8.05
C ILE A 61 -19.69 -21.84 8.53
N GLN A 62 -19.14 -21.90 9.75
CA GLN A 62 -18.29 -20.86 10.33
C GLN A 62 -16.93 -20.74 9.65
N GLU A 63 -16.48 -21.78 8.97
CA GLU A 63 -15.22 -21.88 8.27
C GLU A 63 -15.35 -21.76 6.74
N MET A 64 -16.54 -21.45 6.23
CA MET A 64 -16.81 -21.30 4.80
C MET A 64 -16.33 -19.96 4.24
N SER A 65 -16.36 -18.88 5.02
CA SER A 65 -15.87 -17.57 4.58
C SER A 65 -15.41 -16.70 5.76
N ILE A 66 -14.56 -15.71 5.44
CA ILE A 66 -14.14 -14.66 6.38
C ILE A 66 -15.32 -13.73 6.73
N ASN A 67 -16.30 -13.61 5.83
CA ASN A 67 -17.53 -12.89 6.05
C ASN A 67 -18.57 -13.79 6.72
N ARG A 68 -19.55 -13.18 7.39
CA ARG A 68 -20.63 -13.95 8.00
C ARG A 68 -21.51 -14.53 6.89
N VAL A 69 -21.64 -15.85 6.88
CA VAL A 69 -22.49 -16.62 5.99
C VAL A 69 -23.69 -17.11 6.79
N GLU A 70 -24.90 -16.97 6.26
CA GLU A 70 -26.13 -17.41 6.93
C GLU A 70 -26.57 -18.79 6.46
N ALA A 71 -26.26 -19.12 5.21
CA ALA A 71 -26.59 -20.43 4.63
C ALA A 71 -25.39 -20.96 3.80
N SER A 72 -25.15 -22.27 3.86
CA SER A 72 -24.01 -22.92 3.19
C SER A 72 -24.08 -22.85 1.66
N ASP A 73 -25.28 -22.78 1.09
CA ASP A 73 -25.56 -22.64 -0.34
C ASP A 73 -25.25 -21.25 -0.93
N GLU A 74 -25.03 -20.24 -0.07
CA GLU A 74 -24.57 -18.91 -0.52
C GLU A 74 -23.12 -18.91 -0.99
N VAL A 75 -22.30 -19.83 -0.49
CA VAL A 75 -20.85 -19.85 -0.73
C VAL A 75 -20.42 -20.99 -1.63
N LEU A 76 -21.13 -22.13 -1.55
CA LEU A 76 -20.75 -23.37 -2.22
C LEU A 76 -21.86 -23.86 -3.14
N GLN A 77 -21.44 -24.47 -4.25
CA GLN A 77 -22.32 -25.22 -5.14
C GLN A 77 -21.95 -26.71 -5.11
N SER A 78 -22.98 -27.59 -5.30
CA SER A 78 -22.69 -29.01 -5.43
C SER A 78 -21.80 -29.29 -6.64
N ASP A 79 -20.92 -30.27 -6.51
CA ASP A 79 -19.93 -30.68 -7.51
C ASP A 79 -18.88 -29.58 -7.85
N GLU A 80 -18.79 -28.49 -7.08
CA GLU A 80 -17.76 -27.47 -7.24
C GLU A 80 -16.42 -27.96 -6.67
N THR A 81 -15.35 -27.80 -7.45
CA THR A 81 -13.99 -28.10 -6.99
C THR A 81 -13.29 -26.84 -6.54
N ARG A 82 -12.80 -26.82 -5.31
CA ARG A 82 -12.07 -25.71 -4.68
C ARG A 82 -10.88 -26.20 -3.86
N GLU A 83 -10.07 -25.24 -3.41
CA GLU A 83 -9.00 -25.47 -2.45
C GLU A 83 -9.53 -25.31 -1.02
N PHE A 84 -9.15 -26.24 -0.16
CA PHE A 84 -9.53 -26.26 1.24
C PHE A 84 -8.28 -26.38 2.12
N PHE A 85 -8.28 -25.69 3.24
CA PHE A 85 -7.24 -25.77 4.25
C PHE A 85 -7.65 -26.81 5.31
N ILE A 86 -6.73 -27.70 5.67
CA ILE A 86 -6.96 -28.70 6.72
C ILE A 86 -6.69 -28.05 8.09
N LEU A 87 -7.74 -27.96 8.92
CA LEU A 87 -7.65 -27.35 10.25
C LEU A 87 -7.13 -28.30 11.32
N THR A 88 -7.64 -29.52 11.32
CA THR A 88 -7.39 -30.50 12.38
C THR A 88 -7.07 -31.85 11.79
N ASP A 89 -6.34 -32.66 12.57
CA ASP A 89 -6.19 -34.10 12.29
C ASP A 89 -7.54 -34.80 12.25
N GLU A 90 -7.51 -36.02 11.75
CA GLU A 90 -8.68 -36.91 11.72
C GLU A 90 -9.28 -37.04 13.13
N ASN A 91 -10.59 -36.88 13.22
CA ASN A 91 -11.33 -37.15 14.46
C ASN A 91 -11.46 -38.68 14.69
N GLU A 92 -12.15 -39.10 15.76
CA GLU A 92 -12.38 -40.52 16.08
C GLU A 92 -13.07 -41.29 14.95
N ASP A 93 -13.80 -40.58 14.06
CA ASP A 93 -14.48 -41.13 12.90
C ASP A 93 -13.62 -41.09 11.61
N GLY A 94 -12.36 -40.66 11.69
CA GLY A 94 -11.46 -40.50 10.53
C GLY A 94 -11.82 -39.35 9.62
N GLN A 95 -12.60 -38.36 10.11
CA GLN A 95 -13.05 -37.22 9.35
C GLN A 95 -12.18 -35.98 9.62
N LEU A 96 -11.65 -35.36 8.56
CA LEU A 96 -10.89 -34.10 8.63
C LEU A 96 -11.84 -32.90 8.66
N THR A 97 -11.42 -31.84 9.36
CA THR A 97 -12.10 -30.55 9.35
C THR A 97 -11.40 -29.57 8.42
N LEU A 98 -12.16 -28.99 7.49
CA LEU A 98 -11.67 -28.07 6.47
C LEU A 98 -12.06 -26.62 6.75
N SER A 99 -11.35 -25.68 6.14
CA SER A 99 -11.63 -24.26 6.20
C SER A 99 -11.31 -23.58 4.86
N ILE A 100 -12.25 -22.86 4.28
CA ILE A 100 -12.03 -21.89 3.22
C ILE A 100 -11.62 -20.55 3.84
N ARG A 101 -12.24 -20.20 4.96
CA ARG A 101 -11.98 -18.98 5.72
C ARG A 101 -10.49 -18.76 5.99
N ARG A 102 -9.74 -19.83 6.29
CA ARG A 102 -8.31 -19.75 6.54
C ARG A 102 -7.53 -19.36 5.30
N ILE A 103 -7.89 -19.88 4.13
CA ILE A 103 -7.30 -19.52 2.84
C ILE A 103 -7.61 -18.06 2.50
N GLU A 104 -8.88 -17.66 2.62
CA GLU A 104 -9.29 -16.27 2.40
C GLU A 104 -8.54 -15.31 3.32
N TYR A 105 -8.36 -15.68 4.58
CA TYR A 105 -7.61 -14.90 5.57
C TYR A 105 -6.14 -14.72 5.18
N MET A 106 -5.46 -15.79 4.77
CA MET A 106 -4.06 -15.72 4.31
C MET A 106 -3.93 -14.85 3.05
N ARG A 107 -4.80 -15.05 2.06
CA ARG A 107 -4.83 -14.24 0.82
C ARG A 107 -5.14 -12.76 1.10
N ALA A 108 -6.04 -12.49 2.05
CA ALA A 108 -6.37 -11.12 2.45
C ALA A 108 -5.15 -10.41 3.08
N TRP A 109 -4.38 -11.07 3.94
CA TRP A 109 -3.16 -10.51 4.50
C TRP A 109 -2.07 -10.30 3.46
N GLU A 110 -1.89 -11.24 2.54
CA GLU A 110 -0.96 -11.09 1.43
C GLU A 110 -1.33 -9.89 0.56
N ARG A 111 -2.62 -9.75 0.23
CA ARG A 111 -3.13 -8.60 -0.52
C ARG A 111 -2.91 -7.28 0.21
N VAL A 112 -3.17 -7.23 1.51
CA VAL A 112 -2.96 -6.04 2.35
C VAL A 112 -1.48 -5.67 2.42
N ARG A 113 -0.56 -6.65 2.53
CA ARG A 113 0.89 -6.40 2.48
C ARG A 113 1.33 -5.85 1.12
N GLN A 114 0.80 -6.39 0.04
CA GLN A 114 1.07 -5.87 -1.30
C GLN A 114 0.62 -4.41 -1.41
N LEU A 115 -0.62 -4.09 -1.01
CA LEU A 115 -1.16 -2.73 -1.02
C LEU A 115 -0.34 -1.76 -0.13
N GLN A 116 0.19 -2.24 0.98
CA GLN A 116 1.10 -1.46 1.84
C GLN A 116 2.42 -1.18 1.14
N THR A 117 3.01 -2.18 0.47
CA THR A 117 4.29 -2.03 -0.26
C THR A 117 4.15 -1.07 -1.44
N GLU A 118 3.01 -1.09 -2.12
CA GLU A 118 2.67 -0.17 -3.21
C GLU A 118 2.27 1.23 -2.70
N ASP A 119 2.24 1.45 -1.39
CA ASP A 119 1.72 2.66 -0.73
C ASP A 119 0.33 3.09 -1.25
N ALA A 120 -0.51 2.10 -1.57
CA ALA A 120 -1.81 2.33 -2.20
C ALA A 120 -2.80 2.99 -1.24
N THR A 121 -3.61 3.92 -1.77
CA THR A 121 -4.75 4.49 -1.04
C THR A 121 -5.99 3.64 -1.29
N VAL A 122 -6.53 3.04 -0.24
CA VAL A 122 -7.75 2.22 -0.27
C VAL A 122 -8.96 3.00 0.22
N ARG A 123 -10.15 2.68 -0.30
CA ARG A 123 -11.41 3.21 0.20
C ARG A 123 -12.16 2.12 0.93
N SER A 124 -12.67 2.44 2.12
CA SER A 124 -13.47 1.51 2.91
C SER A 124 -14.50 2.23 3.76
N ASP A 125 -15.62 1.55 3.98
CA ASP A 125 -16.70 2.05 4.82
C ASP A 125 -16.39 1.83 6.30
N VAL A 126 -16.74 2.80 7.11
CA VAL A 126 -16.68 2.69 8.57
C VAL A 126 -17.90 1.91 9.05
N PHE A 127 -17.70 0.73 9.61
CA PHE A 127 -18.81 -0.08 10.13
C PHE A 127 -19.11 0.12 11.61
N ALA A 128 -18.15 0.65 12.38
CA ALA A 128 -18.34 0.95 13.79
C ALA A 128 -17.33 2.01 14.26
N THR A 129 -17.65 2.69 15.35
CA THR A 129 -16.77 3.64 16.02
C THR A 129 -16.63 3.29 17.50
N ASN A 130 -15.50 3.65 18.10
CA ASN A 130 -15.22 3.48 19.51
C ASN A 130 -14.51 4.71 20.08
N ARG A 131 -14.20 4.71 21.41
CA ARG A 131 -13.47 5.81 22.07
C ARG A 131 -12.12 6.10 21.41
N GLY A 132 -11.41 5.08 20.94
CA GLY A 132 -10.07 5.18 20.35
C GLY A 132 -10.06 5.62 18.89
N GLY A 133 -11.14 5.38 18.14
CA GLY A 133 -11.16 5.64 16.71
C GLY A 133 -12.34 5.00 15.97
N ALA A 134 -12.12 4.68 14.70
CA ALA A 134 -13.10 4.04 13.81
C ALA A 134 -12.61 2.67 13.39
N LEU A 135 -13.56 1.80 13.07
CA LEU A 135 -13.32 0.43 12.59
C LEU A 135 -13.80 0.31 11.14
N VAL A 136 -12.95 -0.22 10.31
CA VAL A 136 -13.19 -0.44 8.88
C VAL A 136 -12.93 -1.89 8.51
N ARG A 137 -13.41 -2.31 7.34
CA ARG A 137 -13.19 -3.65 6.82
C ARG A 137 -12.50 -3.57 5.47
N ILE A 138 -11.29 -4.14 5.37
CA ILE A 138 -10.49 -4.18 4.15
C ILE A 138 -10.20 -5.63 3.82
N GLU A 139 -10.58 -6.08 2.63
CA GLU A 139 -10.44 -7.48 2.19
C GLU A 139 -11.00 -8.48 3.21
N GLY A 140 -12.09 -8.12 3.92
CA GLY A 140 -12.64 -8.93 5.00
C GLY A 140 -11.93 -8.80 6.35
N LEU A 141 -10.71 -8.25 6.40
CA LEU A 141 -9.96 -8.03 7.63
C LEU A 141 -10.44 -6.78 8.36
N ARG A 142 -10.35 -6.83 9.69
CA ARG A 142 -10.73 -5.71 10.55
C ARG A 142 -9.58 -4.72 10.68
N GLY A 143 -9.76 -3.50 10.15
CA GLY A 143 -8.83 -2.38 10.28
C GLY A 143 -9.26 -1.40 11.37
N PHE A 144 -8.30 -0.70 11.96
CA PHE A 144 -8.49 0.32 12.97
C PHE A 144 -7.90 1.66 12.52
N ILE A 145 -8.67 2.73 12.66
CA ILE A 145 -8.23 4.11 12.40
C ILE A 145 -8.19 4.83 13.74
N PRO A 146 -7.01 5.16 14.29
CA PRO A 146 -6.89 5.95 15.51
C PRO A 146 -7.58 7.31 15.37
N GLY A 147 -8.19 7.81 16.43
CA GLY A 147 -8.90 9.10 16.41
C GLY A 147 -8.02 10.29 16.01
N SER A 148 -6.71 10.24 16.31
CA SER A 148 -5.72 11.24 15.86
C SER A 148 -5.45 11.21 14.35
N HIS A 149 -5.77 10.11 13.68
CA HIS A 149 -5.60 9.89 12.24
C HIS A 149 -6.90 10.08 11.45
N ILE A 150 -7.98 10.45 12.10
CA ILE A 150 -9.24 10.85 11.47
C ILE A 150 -9.20 12.36 11.27
N SER A 151 -9.22 12.81 10.01
CA SER A 151 -9.22 14.23 9.65
C SER A 151 -10.59 14.60 9.05
N THR A 152 -11.57 14.75 9.92
CA THR A 152 -12.91 15.22 9.55
C THR A 152 -13.42 16.21 10.59
N ARG A 153 -14.31 17.13 10.16
CA ARG A 153 -14.99 18.07 11.05
C ARG A 153 -16.25 17.47 11.69
N LYS A 154 -16.67 16.30 11.20
CA LYS A 154 -17.85 15.58 11.70
C LYS A 154 -17.54 14.87 13.01
N PRO A 155 -18.53 14.69 13.92
CA PRO A 155 -18.41 13.78 15.04
C PRO A 155 -18.10 12.37 14.59
N LYS A 156 -17.37 11.59 15.40
CA LYS A 156 -16.96 10.21 15.02
C LYS A 156 -18.16 9.30 14.78
N GLU A 157 -19.26 9.54 15.47
CA GLU A 157 -20.49 8.75 15.39
C GLU A 157 -21.16 8.86 14.01
N ASP A 158 -21.04 10.03 13.38
CA ASP A 158 -21.61 10.28 12.04
C ASP A 158 -20.78 9.67 10.90
N LEU A 159 -19.62 9.07 11.21
CA LEU A 159 -18.76 8.43 10.22
C LEU A 159 -19.21 7.02 9.86
N VAL A 160 -20.09 6.41 10.64
CA VAL A 160 -20.58 5.05 10.35
C VAL A 160 -21.34 5.05 9.04
N GLY A 161 -20.95 4.17 8.12
CA GLY A 161 -21.48 4.08 6.75
C GLY A 161 -20.82 5.05 5.76
N GLU A 162 -19.85 5.86 6.17
CA GLU A 162 -19.11 6.75 5.27
C GLU A 162 -17.87 6.06 4.71
N ALA A 163 -17.68 6.13 3.38
CA ALA A 163 -16.51 5.60 2.70
C ALA A 163 -15.34 6.61 2.83
N LEU A 164 -14.30 6.23 3.53
CA LEU A 164 -13.12 7.05 3.75
C LEU A 164 -11.93 6.57 2.91
N PRO A 165 -11.14 7.49 2.32
CA PRO A 165 -9.84 7.15 1.75
C PRO A 165 -8.84 6.92 2.89
N LEU A 166 -8.10 5.82 2.83
CA LEU A 166 -7.25 5.34 3.91
C LEU A 166 -5.89 4.90 3.37
N LYS A 167 -4.84 5.14 4.13
CA LYS A 167 -3.49 4.60 3.93
C LYS A 167 -3.08 3.70 5.07
N PHE A 168 -2.27 2.72 4.77
CA PHE A 168 -1.73 1.79 5.75
C PHE A 168 -0.64 2.47 6.61
N LEU A 169 -0.71 2.29 7.93
CA LEU A 169 0.33 2.71 8.87
C LEU A 169 1.09 1.51 9.41
N GLU A 170 0.37 0.48 9.80
CA GLU A 170 0.94 -0.73 10.40
C GLU A 170 0.14 -1.94 9.91
N VAL A 171 0.83 -2.94 9.42
CA VAL A 171 0.28 -4.23 8.99
C VAL A 171 1.04 -5.33 9.70
N ASP A 172 0.41 -5.96 10.68
CA ASP A 172 0.98 -7.02 11.51
C ASP A 172 0.01 -8.21 11.55
N GLU A 173 0.33 -9.24 10.78
CA GLU A 173 -0.48 -10.46 10.70
C GLU A 173 -0.40 -11.28 11.98
N GLU A 174 0.78 -11.38 12.63
CA GLU A 174 0.97 -12.19 13.84
C GLU A 174 0.09 -11.68 14.98
N ARG A 175 -0.02 -10.36 15.10
CA ARG A 175 -0.87 -9.70 16.11
C ARG A 175 -2.28 -9.41 15.62
N ASN A 176 -2.60 -9.79 14.38
CA ASN A 176 -3.88 -9.47 13.72
C ASN A 176 -4.20 -7.98 13.82
N ARG A 177 -3.21 -7.14 13.53
CA ARG A 177 -3.29 -5.70 13.71
C ARG A 177 -3.12 -4.98 12.38
N LEU A 178 -4.18 -4.29 11.98
CA LEU A 178 -4.22 -3.47 10.77
C LEU A 178 -4.58 -2.04 11.17
N VAL A 179 -3.61 -1.13 11.11
CA VAL A 179 -3.80 0.29 11.46
C VAL A 179 -3.73 1.16 10.22
N LEU A 180 -4.68 2.06 10.08
CA LEU A 180 -4.88 2.91 8.92
C LEU A 180 -4.96 4.39 9.29
N SER A 181 -4.74 5.27 8.31
CA SER A 181 -4.80 6.71 8.47
C SER A 181 -5.59 7.38 7.35
N HIS A 182 -6.70 8.01 7.71
CA HIS A 182 -7.46 8.89 6.83
C HIS A 182 -6.70 10.20 6.57
N ARG A 183 -6.06 10.74 7.60
CA ARG A 183 -5.29 11.98 7.48
C ARG A 183 -4.16 11.87 6.46
N ARG A 184 -3.40 10.75 6.45
CA ARG A 184 -2.30 10.54 5.50
C ARG A 184 -2.82 10.46 4.07
N ALA A 185 -3.92 9.77 3.83
CA ALA A 185 -4.55 9.68 2.50
C ALA A 185 -5.03 11.03 1.97
N LEU A 186 -5.60 11.89 2.86
CA LEU A 186 -6.02 13.24 2.47
C LEU A 186 -4.83 14.16 2.17
N VAL A 187 -3.77 14.08 3.00
CA VAL A 187 -2.53 14.87 2.79
C VAL A 187 -1.94 14.52 1.44
N GLU A 188 -1.74 13.25 1.14
CA GLU A 188 -1.19 12.79 -0.14
C GLU A 188 -2.06 13.22 -1.32
N ARG A 189 -3.38 13.03 -1.24
CA ARG A 189 -4.29 13.47 -2.30
C ARG A 189 -4.16 14.96 -2.60
N LYS A 190 -3.96 15.78 -1.56
CA LYS A 190 -3.73 17.22 -1.75
C LYS A 190 -2.36 17.51 -2.32
N MET A 191 -1.32 16.82 -1.83
CA MET A 191 0.03 17.00 -2.33
C MET A 191 0.18 16.61 -3.82
N ASN A 192 -0.51 15.56 -4.24
CA ASN A 192 -0.55 15.16 -5.66
C ASN A 192 -1.24 16.18 -6.58
N GLY A 193 -2.01 17.09 -6.02
CA GLY A 193 -2.63 18.23 -6.73
C GLY A 193 -1.78 19.50 -6.74
N LEU A 194 -0.66 19.53 -6.01
CA LEU A 194 0.23 20.69 -5.91
C LEU A 194 1.50 20.46 -6.75
N GLN A 195 2.03 21.53 -7.31
CA GLN A 195 3.26 21.47 -8.11
C GLN A 195 4.32 22.41 -7.55
N VAL A 196 5.60 22.02 -7.72
CA VAL A 196 6.72 22.89 -7.40
C VAL A 196 6.67 24.11 -8.32
N GLY A 197 6.85 25.32 -7.74
CA GLY A 197 6.71 26.60 -8.45
C GLY A 197 5.26 27.11 -8.52
N GLU A 198 4.29 26.46 -7.89
CA GLU A 198 2.91 26.94 -7.80
C GLU A 198 2.77 27.94 -6.64
N VAL A 199 1.99 29.00 -6.85
CA VAL A 199 1.62 29.97 -5.81
C VAL A 199 0.31 29.55 -5.19
N VAL A 200 0.33 29.41 -3.86
CA VAL A 200 -0.84 29.03 -3.08
C VAL A 200 -1.09 30.03 -1.95
N ILE A 201 -2.35 30.18 -1.58
CA ILE A 201 -2.74 30.97 -0.42
C ILE A 201 -2.73 30.06 0.81
N GLY A 202 -2.04 30.47 1.84
CA GLY A 202 -1.98 29.74 3.09
C GLY A 202 -2.18 30.64 4.30
N THR A 203 -2.63 30.04 5.41
CA THR A 203 -2.84 30.73 6.68
C THR A 203 -1.71 30.38 7.65
N VAL A 204 -1.08 31.37 8.26
CA VAL A 204 -0.04 31.18 9.27
C VAL A 204 -0.65 30.58 10.54
N ARG A 205 -0.28 29.33 10.88
CA ARG A 205 -0.79 28.62 12.07
C ARG A 205 0.10 28.77 13.28
N GLY A 206 1.38 28.99 13.06
CA GLY A 206 2.33 29.16 14.17
C GLY A 206 3.68 29.64 13.70
N LEU A 207 4.32 30.41 14.56
CA LEU A 207 5.65 30.96 14.35
C LEU A 207 6.64 30.30 15.29
N LYS A 208 7.81 29.95 14.76
CA LYS A 208 8.94 29.36 15.48
C LYS A 208 10.20 30.17 15.16
N PRO A 209 11.26 30.13 15.97
CA PRO A 209 12.48 30.88 15.69
C PRO A 209 13.11 30.59 14.33
N TYR A 210 12.90 29.38 13.79
CA TYR A 210 13.46 28.91 12.51
C TYR A 210 12.52 29.06 11.32
N GLY A 211 11.25 29.50 11.52
CA GLY A 211 10.32 29.67 10.42
C GLY A 211 8.85 29.69 10.84
N ALA A 212 7.96 29.75 9.86
CA ALA A 212 6.52 29.77 10.02
C ALA A 212 5.87 28.49 9.51
N PHE A 213 4.88 27.99 10.24
CA PHE A 213 4.01 26.91 9.79
C PHE A 213 2.77 27.51 9.14
N ILE A 214 2.56 27.16 7.88
CA ILE A 214 1.48 27.69 7.04
C ILE A 214 0.55 26.55 6.66
N ASP A 215 -0.74 26.72 6.89
CA ASP A 215 -1.77 25.76 6.50
C ASP A 215 -2.26 26.06 5.07
N ILE A 216 -2.01 25.16 4.17
CA ILE A 216 -2.46 25.22 2.77
C ILE A 216 -3.68 24.30 2.63
N GLY A 217 -4.81 24.75 3.17
CA GLY A 217 -6.08 24.01 3.07
C GLY A 217 -6.06 22.61 3.71
N GLY A 218 -5.41 22.46 4.89
CA GLY A 218 -5.35 21.22 5.69
C GLY A 218 -4.04 20.44 5.58
N VAL A 219 -3.09 20.90 4.78
CA VAL A 219 -1.70 20.41 4.76
C VAL A 219 -0.80 21.52 5.30
N SER A 220 0.10 21.16 6.21
CA SER A 220 1.00 22.14 6.83
C SER A 220 2.31 22.22 6.05
N GLY A 221 2.63 23.40 5.55
CA GLY A 221 3.92 23.72 4.94
C GLY A 221 4.83 24.46 5.95
N LEU A 222 6.13 24.37 5.71
CA LEU A 222 7.15 25.11 6.45
C LEU A 222 7.74 26.22 5.56
N LEU A 223 7.59 27.46 6.00
CA LEU A 223 8.31 28.59 5.46
C LEU A 223 9.52 28.85 6.36
N HIS A 224 10.70 28.40 5.94
CA HIS A 224 11.94 28.62 6.68
C HIS A 224 12.30 30.10 6.71
N ILE A 225 12.97 30.56 7.77
CA ILE A 225 13.33 31.99 7.94
C ILE A 225 14.16 32.53 6.77
N SER A 226 15.05 31.72 6.19
CA SER A 226 15.88 32.08 5.02
C SER A 226 15.09 32.19 3.71
N GLU A 227 13.86 31.69 3.71
CA GLU A 227 12.94 31.69 2.54
C GLU A 227 11.83 32.73 2.67
N ILE A 228 11.83 33.55 3.73
CA ILE A 228 10.85 34.63 3.92
C ILE A 228 11.19 35.82 3.02
N SER A 229 12.46 36.28 3.02
CA SER A 229 12.94 37.43 2.25
C SER A 229 14.40 37.27 1.83
N HIS A 230 14.85 38.08 0.87
CA HIS A 230 16.26 38.24 0.56
C HIS A 230 16.99 39.02 1.64
N ASP A 231 16.30 39.92 2.35
CA ASP A 231 16.91 40.67 3.48
C ASP A 231 17.00 39.74 4.72
N HIS A 232 17.97 40.01 5.57
CA HIS A 232 18.15 39.24 6.81
C HIS A 232 17.03 39.55 7.81
N ILE A 233 16.38 38.48 8.27
CA ILE A 233 15.29 38.54 9.24
C ILE A 233 15.74 37.81 10.51
N ASP A 234 15.76 38.50 11.66
CA ASP A 234 16.13 37.89 12.94
C ASP A 234 15.07 36.93 13.48
N THR A 235 13.81 37.27 13.30
CA THR A 235 12.68 36.45 13.75
C THR A 235 11.49 36.55 12.77
N PRO A 236 10.79 35.45 12.48
CA PRO A 236 9.61 35.49 11.61
C PRO A 236 8.48 36.40 12.08
N ASN A 237 8.42 36.68 13.41
CA ASN A 237 7.41 37.56 14.02
C ASN A 237 7.51 39.03 13.60
N THR A 238 8.64 39.45 13.01
CA THR A 238 8.81 40.81 12.51
C THR A 238 8.03 41.07 11.21
N VAL A 239 7.72 40.02 10.48
CA VAL A 239 7.08 40.10 9.15
C VAL A 239 5.72 39.43 9.09
N LEU A 240 5.53 38.36 9.89
CA LEU A 240 4.34 37.51 9.84
C LEU A 240 3.64 37.46 11.20
N ASN A 241 2.30 37.45 11.19
CA ASN A 241 1.50 37.20 12.37
C ASN A 241 0.72 35.88 12.25
N VAL A 242 0.34 35.33 13.39
CA VAL A 242 -0.51 34.15 13.44
C VAL A 242 -1.91 34.50 12.93
N ASN A 243 -2.46 33.65 12.06
CA ASN A 243 -3.71 33.77 11.31
C ASN A 243 -3.67 34.73 10.10
N ASP A 244 -2.52 35.30 9.74
CA ASP A 244 -2.40 36.04 8.48
C ASP A 244 -2.58 35.10 7.29
N GLU A 245 -3.28 35.57 6.25
CA GLU A 245 -3.34 34.93 4.94
C GLU A 245 -2.23 35.48 4.06
N ILE A 246 -1.35 34.60 3.59
CA ILE A 246 -0.21 34.98 2.77
C ILE A 246 -0.17 34.13 1.50
N LYS A 247 0.34 34.72 0.40
CA LYS A 247 0.69 33.96 -0.80
C LYS A 247 2.12 33.43 -0.66
N VAL A 248 2.27 32.15 -0.91
CA VAL A 248 3.55 31.45 -0.81
C VAL A 248 3.76 30.58 -2.03
N MET A 249 4.99 30.43 -2.46
CA MET A 249 5.36 29.51 -3.55
C MET A 249 5.86 28.20 -2.96
N ILE A 250 5.50 27.10 -3.59
CA ILE A 250 5.97 25.76 -3.26
C ILE A 250 7.33 25.56 -3.90
N ILE A 251 8.37 25.29 -3.09
CA ILE A 251 9.73 25.02 -3.57
C ILE A 251 10.09 23.54 -3.53
N ASP A 252 9.47 22.78 -2.62
CA ASP A 252 9.72 21.35 -2.48
C ASP A 252 8.51 20.62 -1.88
N LEU A 253 8.28 19.38 -2.34
CA LEU A 253 7.17 18.53 -1.95
C LEU A 253 7.70 17.15 -1.53
N ASP A 254 7.69 16.86 -0.25
CA ASP A 254 8.01 15.52 0.30
C ASP A 254 6.70 14.80 0.67
N ALA A 255 6.18 14.02 -0.29
CA ALA A 255 4.94 13.28 -0.12
C ALA A 255 5.03 12.19 0.95
N GLU A 256 6.19 11.53 1.11
CA GLU A 256 6.39 10.46 2.08
C GLU A 256 6.29 10.98 3.52
N ARG A 257 6.90 12.14 3.77
CA ARG A 257 6.90 12.78 5.11
C ARG A 257 5.75 13.74 5.31
N GLY A 258 4.96 14.01 4.25
CA GLY A 258 3.88 14.98 4.28
C GLY A 258 4.36 16.41 4.57
N ARG A 259 5.54 16.78 4.06
CA ARG A 259 6.15 18.09 4.26
C ARG A 259 6.15 18.88 2.97
N ILE A 260 5.81 20.16 3.08
CA ILE A 260 5.86 21.12 1.98
C ILE A 260 6.80 22.24 2.39
N SER A 261 7.83 22.48 1.59
CA SER A 261 8.71 23.64 1.76
C SER A 261 8.19 24.81 0.95
N LEU A 262 8.09 25.94 1.59
CA LEU A 262 7.50 27.17 1.05
C LEU A 262 8.52 28.28 0.97
N SER A 263 8.33 29.21 0.04
CA SER A 263 9.12 30.44 -0.09
C SER A 263 8.25 31.62 -0.45
N THR A 264 8.50 32.75 0.19
CA THR A 264 8.05 34.09 -0.21
C THR A 264 9.17 34.87 -0.88
N LYS A 265 10.42 34.53 -0.56
CA LYS A 265 11.63 35.09 -1.14
C LYS A 265 11.66 35.05 -2.66
N GLN A 266 11.22 33.93 -3.26
CA GLN A 266 11.17 33.76 -4.72
C GLN A 266 10.05 34.60 -5.37
N LEU A 267 9.14 35.12 -4.58
CA LEU A 267 8.05 36.00 -5.03
C LEU A 267 8.39 37.48 -4.92
N GLU A 268 9.52 37.87 -4.28
CA GLU A 268 9.95 39.25 -4.15
C GLU A 268 10.40 39.81 -5.51
N PRO A 269 9.79 40.91 -6.01
CA PRO A 269 10.29 41.63 -7.19
C PRO A 269 11.63 42.28 -6.93
N GLU A 270 11.80 42.90 -5.77
CA GLU A 270 13.06 43.50 -5.30
C GLU A 270 13.44 42.94 -3.92
N PRO A 271 14.74 42.77 -3.61
CA PRO A 271 15.18 42.28 -2.32
C PRO A 271 14.66 43.11 -1.16
N GLY A 272 13.97 42.45 -0.20
CA GLY A 272 13.43 43.08 1.00
C GLY A 272 12.01 43.66 0.87
N ASP A 273 11.34 43.46 -0.27
CA ASP A 273 9.97 43.92 -0.46
C ASP A 273 8.99 43.22 0.49
N MET A 274 9.23 41.96 0.87
CA MET A 274 8.40 41.26 1.84
C MET A 274 8.38 41.92 3.23
N VAL A 275 9.46 42.62 3.58
CA VAL A 275 9.58 43.35 4.85
C VAL A 275 8.99 44.75 4.77
N LYS A 276 9.16 45.43 3.60
CA LYS A 276 8.74 46.83 3.41
C LYS A 276 7.33 46.98 2.92
N ASN A 277 6.95 46.17 1.92
CA ASN A 277 5.67 46.30 1.20
C ASN A 277 5.15 44.91 0.79
N PRO A 278 4.65 44.08 1.72
CA PRO A 278 4.21 42.70 1.42
C PRO A 278 3.09 42.65 0.39
N ASP A 279 2.23 43.67 0.31
CA ASP A 279 1.11 43.75 -0.66
C ASP A 279 1.61 43.70 -2.11
N ILE A 280 2.73 44.36 -2.43
CA ILE A 280 3.31 44.35 -3.78
C ILE A 280 3.83 42.95 -4.15
N VAL A 281 4.41 42.23 -3.16
CA VAL A 281 4.87 40.85 -3.36
C VAL A 281 3.70 39.94 -3.67
N PHE A 282 2.57 40.10 -2.95
CA PHE A 282 1.38 39.28 -3.17
C PHE A 282 0.65 39.62 -4.48
N GLU A 283 0.69 40.89 -4.92
CA GLU A 283 0.10 41.31 -6.21
C GLU A 283 0.85 40.71 -7.39
N LYS A 284 2.20 40.72 -7.36
CA LYS A 284 3.07 40.23 -8.42
C LYS A 284 3.47 38.75 -8.25
N ALA A 285 2.94 38.04 -7.25
CA ALA A 285 3.33 36.68 -6.93
C ALA A 285 3.25 35.71 -8.12
N GLU A 286 2.19 35.81 -8.93
CA GLU A 286 1.99 34.93 -10.09
C GLU A 286 3.02 35.19 -11.20
N GLU A 287 3.33 36.46 -11.48
CA GLU A 287 4.34 36.84 -12.47
C GLU A 287 5.75 36.35 -12.06
N MET A 288 6.09 36.47 -10.79
CA MET A 288 7.38 36.02 -10.26
C MET A 288 7.46 34.49 -10.25
N ALA A 289 6.39 33.80 -9.95
CA ALA A 289 6.33 32.35 -10.02
C ALA A 289 6.48 31.80 -11.46
N GLU A 290 5.91 32.49 -12.45
CA GLU A 290 6.12 32.13 -13.86
C GLU A 290 7.59 32.29 -14.27
N ARG A 291 8.25 33.38 -13.84
CA ARG A 291 9.68 33.59 -14.07
C ARG A 291 10.53 32.48 -13.40
N TYR A 292 10.18 32.12 -12.18
CA TYR A 292 10.86 31.02 -11.47
C TYR A 292 10.72 29.70 -12.20
N ARG A 293 9.51 29.34 -12.65
CA ARG A 293 9.29 28.11 -13.44
C ARG A 293 10.09 28.08 -14.72
N GLN A 294 10.15 29.19 -15.47
CA GLN A 294 10.94 29.31 -16.68
C GLN A 294 12.45 29.15 -16.40
N GLN A 295 12.96 29.74 -15.30
CA GLN A 295 14.35 29.58 -14.90
C GLN A 295 14.69 28.15 -14.51
N GLN A 296 13.77 27.46 -13.79
CA GLN A 296 13.97 26.07 -13.41
C GLN A 296 13.95 25.14 -14.63
N GLN A 297 13.07 25.38 -15.59
CA GLN A 297 13.03 24.62 -16.85
C GLN A 297 14.33 24.82 -17.66
N ALA A 298 14.76 26.07 -17.84
CA ALA A 298 16.02 26.37 -18.54
C ALA A 298 17.23 25.75 -17.85
N LYS A 299 17.26 25.72 -16.51
CA LYS A 299 18.31 25.07 -15.74
C LYS A 299 18.31 23.56 -15.91
N ALA A 300 17.13 22.92 -15.86
CA ALA A 300 16.99 21.49 -16.06
C ALA A 300 17.37 21.05 -17.49
N GLU A 301 17.01 21.87 -18.51
CA GLU A 301 17.43 21.63 -19.90
C GLU A 301 18.96 21.78 -20.07
N ALA A 302 19.57 22.77 -19.42
CA ALA A 302 21.03 22.97 -19.45
C ALA A 302 21.77 21.82 -18.75
N GLU A 303 21.27 21.32 -17.62
CA GLU A 303 21.84 20.17 -16.92
C GLU A 303 21.68 18.87 -17.73
N ALA A 304 20.52 18.67 -18.38
CA ALA A 304 20.29 17.53 -19.26
C ALA A 304 21.20 17.58 -20.52
N ALA A 305 21.43 18.75 -21.08
CA ALA A 305 22.35 18.94 -22.20
C ALA A 305 23.82 18.70 -21.80
N ALA A 306 24.20 19.08 -20.57
CA ALA A 306 25.53 18.83 -20.03
C ALA A 306 25.78 17.34 -19.73
N ALA A 307 24.73 16.63 -19.26
CA ALA A 307 24.82 15.18 -19.01
C ALA A 307 24.82 14.34 -20.29
N GLY A 308 24.20 14.84 -21.38
CA GLY A 308 24.18 14.17 -22.69
C GLY A 308 25.47 14.35 -23.51
N GLY A 309 26.39 15.25 -23.13
CA GLY A 309 27.61 15.57 -23.86
C GLY A 309 28.86 14.72 -23.51
N SER A 310 28.75 13.74 -22.59
CA SER A 310 29.91 12.94 -22.14
C SER A 310 29.97 11.50 -22.69
N SER A 311 29.35 11.21 -23.82
CA SER A 311 29.49 9.91 -24.47
C SER A 311 29.81 10.08 -25.97
N GLY A 312 31.07 10.33 -26.28
CA GLY A 312 31.50 10.27 -27.67
C GLY A 312 32.82 10.98 -27.90
N ASP A 313 33.95 10.42 -27.46
CA ASP A 313 35.22 10.43 -28.18
C ASP A 313 36.28 9.61 -27.43
N ASP A 314 36.22 8.29 -27.58
CA ASP A 314 37.39 7.42 -27.50
C ASP A 314 37.48 6.66 -28.80
N ALA A 315 37.87 7.39 -29.86
CA ALA A 315 38.29 6.74 -31.10
C ALA A 315 39.69 6.14 -30.89
N TYR A 316 39.71 4.83 -30.90
CA TYR A 316 40.82 3.96 -31.16
C TYR A 316 41.73 4.53 -32.25
N THR A 317 42.99 4.87 -31.91
CA THR A 317 44.09 4.92 -32.86
C THR A 317 45.05 3.77 -32.57
N ASP A 318 44.79 2.74 -33.34
CA ASP A 318 45.76 1.66 -33.63
C ASP A 318 46.95 2.24 -34.41
N SER A 319 48.13 2.17 -33.88
CA SER A 319 49.37 2.31 -34.67
C SER A 319 50.35 1.24 -34.25
N GLU A 320 50.30 0.17 -35.06
CA GLU A 320 51.47 -0.69 -35.30
C GLU A 320 52.71 0.14 -35.55
N THR A 321 53.76 -0.10 -34.83
CA THR A 321 55.09 -0.04 -35.43
C THR A 321 56.01 -1.06 -34.77
N ALA A 322 56.44 -1.91 -35.62
CA ALA A 322 57.34 -3.02 -35.50
C ALA A 322 58.80 -2.65 -35.17
N MET A 323 59.53 -3.68 -34.74
CA MET A 323 60.96 -3.97 -34.89
C MET A 323 61.95 -3.14 -34.05
N ALA A 324 62.88 -3.74 -33.37
CA ALA A 324 63.93 -4.65 -33.68
C ALA A 324 64.93 -4.72 -32.50
N VAL A 325 65.32 -5.94 -32.16
CA VAL A 325 66.67 -6.49 -32.15
C VAL A 325 67.71 -6.00 -31.13
N ALA A 326 68.29 -7.06 -30.48
CA ALA A 326 69.62 -7.23 -29.90
C ALA A 326 69.88 -6.55 -28.50
N GLU A 327 70.29 -7.24 -27.55
CA GLU A 327 71.34 -8.23 -27.21
C GLU A 327 71.05 -8.89 -25.88
#